data_be6786a6a6d14d2d5ad9870f891670d3
#
_entry.id   be6786a6a6d14d2d5ad9870f891670d3
#
_cell.length_a   1.000
_cell.length_b   1.000
_cell.length_c   1.000
_cell.angle_alpha   90.00
_cell.angle_beta   90.00
_cell.angle_gamma   90.00
#
_symmetry.space_group_name_H-M   'P 1'
#
loop_
_entity.id
_entity.type
_entity.pdbx_description
1 polymer ?
#
loop_
_entity_poly.entity_id
_entity_poly.type
_entity_poly.pdbx_seq_one_letter_code
_entity_poly.pdbx_strand_id
1 'polypeptide(L)'
;MNVLFINGPNLNMLGTREKDVYGDLTLDKINELIKNKGLEVNIKTDFFQSNIEGNIVSKIQESSNYDYIVINPAAFTHTSIAIRDALL
;
A
#
# COMPACT_ATOMS: atom_id res chain seq x y z
N MET A 1 8.78 -14.95 -6.02
CA MET A 1 7.69 -14.53 -5.13
C MET A 1 7.21 -13.14 -5.53
N ASN A 2 5.92 -12.97 -5.64
CA ASN A 2 5.30 -11.68 -5.99
C ASN A 2 4.52 -11.15 -4.80
N VAL A 3 4.79 -9.91 -4.41
CA VAL A 3 4.15 -9.25 -3.27
C VAL A 3 3.49 -7.96 -3.73
N LEU A 4 2.24 -7.76 -3.36
CA LEU A 4 1.50 -6.54 -3.64
C LEU A 4 1.42 -5.69 -2.36
N PHE A 5 1.83 -4.43 -2.46
CA PHE A 5 1.72 -3.45 -1.39
C PHE A 5 0.55 -2.52 -1.68
N ILE A 6 -0.42 -2.48 -0.79
CA ILE A 6 -1.61 -1.63 -0.92
C ILE A 6 -1.58 -0.57 0.17
N ASN A 7 -1.67 0.69 -0.22
CA ASN A 7 -1.67 1.84 0.69
C ASN A 7 -2.99 2.61 0.58
N GLY A 8 -3.56 2.94 1.72
CA GLY A 8 -4.84 3.62 1.82
C GLY A 8 -4.76 5.13 1.74
N PRO A 9 -5.83 5.81 2.21
CA PRO A 9 -6.01 7.25 2.01
C PRO A 9 -4.89 8.09 2.58
N ASN A 10 -4.59 9.18 1.88
CA ASN A 10 -3.64 10.22 2.27
C ASN A 10 -2.17 9.79 2.28
N LEU A 11 -1.86 8.50 2.08
CA LEU A 11 -0.45 8.06 2.05
C LEU A 11 0.27 8.61 0.81
N ASN A 12 -0.47 8.97 -0.25
CA ASN A 12 0.09 9.66 -1.40
C ASN A 12 0.59 11.06 -1.07
N MET A 13 0.19 11.62 0.09
CA MET A 13 0.59 12.96 0.52
C MET A 13 1.81 12.96 1.44
N LEU A 14 2.39 11.80 1.71
CA LEU A 14 3.61 11.72 2.52
C LEU A 14 4.72 12.57 1.89
N GLY A 15 5.42 13.31 2.74
CA GLY A 15 6.52 14.18 2.33
C GLY A 15 6.09 15.50 1.71
N THR A 16 4.78 15.72 1.51
CA THR A 16 4.27 16.96 0.90
C THR A 16 3.58 17.88 1.88
N ARG A 17 3.24 17.38 3.07
CA ARG A 17 2.60 18.17 4.14
C ARG A 17 3.14 17.70 5.47
N GLU A 18 3.12 18.59 6.48
CA GLU A 18 3.59 18.31 7.84
C GLU A 18 5.03 17.77 7.86
N LYS A 19 5.90 18.32 7.01
CA LYS A 19 7.29 17.89 6.86
C LYS A 19 8.09 17.98 8.16
N ASP A 20 7.78 18.98 9.00
CA ASP A 20 8.47 19.17 10.26
C ASP A 20 8.20 18.04 11.26
N VAL A 21 7.08 17.34 11.10
CA VAL A 21 6.65 16.24 11.99
C VAL A 21 7.04 14.89 11.40
N TYR A 22 6.77 14.68 10.10
CA TYR A 22 6.90 13.36 9.45
C TYR A 22 8.09 13.27 8.50
N GLY A 23 8.86 14.35 8.32
CA GLY A 23 9.94 14.41 7.36
C GLY A 23 9.45 14.63 5.93
N ASP A 24 10.33 14.49 4.97
CA ASP A 24 10.06 14.73 3.55
C ASP A 24 10.10 13.46 2.69
N LEU A 25 10.07 12.28 3.32
CA LEU A 25 10.07 11.00 2.61
C LEU A 25 8.71 10.75 1.96
N THR A 26 8.67 10.73 0.65
CA THR A 26 7.44 10.52 -0.11
C THR A 26 7.08 9.04 -0.20
N LEU A 27 5.81 8.74 -0.54
CA LEU A 27 5.39 7.36 -0.79
C LEU A 27 6.19 6.75 -1.95
N ASP A 28 6.47 7.52 -3.01
CA ASP A 28 7.25 7.03 -4.14
C ASP A 28 8.66 6.63 -3.71
N LYS A 29 9.29 7.40 -2.84
CA LYS A 29 10.61 7.06 -2.31
C LYS A 29 10.57 5.82 -1.43
N ILE A 30 9.52 5.67 -0.62
CA ILE A 30 9.33 4.47 0.20
C ILE A 30 9.17 3.25 -0.71
N ASN A 31 8.33 3.36 -1.74
CA ASN A 31 8.11 2.26 -2.68
C ASN A 31 9.40 1.89 -3.40
N GLU A 32 10.22 2.87 -3.79
CA GLU A 32 11.51 2.62 -4.41
C GLU A 32 12.45 1.85 -3.49
N LEU A 33 12.53 2.23 -2.21
CA LEU A 33 13.34 1.52 -1.23
C LEU A 33 12.87 0.07 -1.07
N ILE A 34 11.56 -0.15 -0.99
CA ILE A 34 10.98 -1.49 -0.87
C ILE A 34 11.29 -2.32 -2.13
N LYS A 35 11.11 -1.73 -3.30
CA LYS A 35 11.38 -2.39 -4.57
C LYS A 35 12.84 -2.84 -4.67
N ASN A 36 13.77 -1.95 -4.32
CA ASN A 36 15.20 -2.25 -4.39
C ASN A 36 15.57 -3.35 -3.40
N LYS A 37 15.02 -3.30 -2.20
CA LYS A 37 15.26 -4.35 -1.20
C LYS A 37 14.68 -5.68 -1.66
N GLY A 38 13.51 -5.66 -2.27
CA GLY A 38 12.89 -6.86 -2.83
C GLY A 38 13.77 -7.52 -3.88
N LEU A 39 14.34 -6.71 -4.78
CA LEU A 39 15.23 -7.22 -5.84
C LEU A 39 16.47 -7.90 -5.26
N GLU A 40 17.00 -7.39 -4.14
CA GLU A 40 18.15 -8.01 -3.48
C GLU A 40 17.86 -9.44 -2.98
N VAL A 41 16.60 -9.73 -2.69
CA VAL A 41 16.18 -11.04 -2.13
C VAL A 41 15.27 -11.81 -3.09
N ASN A 42 15.26 -11.44 -4.38
CA ASN A 42 14.48 -12.09 -5.44
C ASN A 42 12.96 -12.03 -5.20
N ILE A 43 12.47 -10.92 -4.65
CA ILE A 43 11.05 -10.66 -4.49
C ILE A 43 10.64 -9.56 -5.48
N LYS A 44 9.64 -9.87 -6.31
CA LYS A 44 9.01 -8.88 -7.18
C LYS A 44 7.93 -8.15 -6.40
N THR A 45 7.95 -6.83 -6.45
CA THR A 45 7.00 -6.00 -5.70
C THR A 45 6.18 -5.15 -6.66
N ASP A 46 4.89 -5.04 -6.38
CA ASP A 46 3.98 -4.11 -7.05
C ASP A 46 3.32 -3.24 -5.99
N PHE A 47 2.90 -2.03 -6.39
CA PHE A 47 2.38 -1.03 -5.47
C PHE A 47 1.07 -0.48 -5.97
N PHE A 48 0.13 -0.28 -5.06
CA PHE A 48 -1.16 0.33 -5.35
C PHE A 48 -1.53 1.25 -4.19
N GLN A 49 -1.99 2.46 -4.51
CA GLN A 49 -2.45 3.42 -3.51
C GLN A 49 -3.80 3.99 -3.97
N SER A 50 -4.73 4.14 -3.05
CA SER A 50 -6.00 4.79 -3.35
C SER A 50 -6.58 5.46 -2.10
N ASN A 51 -7.26 6.59 -2.34
CA ASN A 51 -8.09 7.27 -1.34
C ASN A 51 -9.52 6.74 -1.35
N ILE A 52 -9.85 5.84 -2.26
CA ILE A 52 -11.19 5.33 -2.48
C ILE A 52 -11.29 3.90 -2.00
N GLU A 53 -12.15 3.67 -0.99
CA GLU A 53 -12.32 2.36 -0.38
C GLU A 53 -12.64 1.27 -1.41
N GLY A 54 -13.57 1.55 -2.33
CA GLY A 54 -13.96 0.58 -3.35
C GLY A 54 -12.83 0.15 -4.26
N ASN A 55 -11.90 1.06 -4.57
CA ASN A 55 -10.72 0.73 -5.37
C ASN A 55 -9.80 -0.24 -4.66
N ILE A 56 -9.66 -0.09 -3.34
CA ILE A 56 -8.85 -0.99 -2.53
C ILE A 56 -9.50 -2.38 -2.48
N VAL A 57 -10.82 -2.43 -2.27
CA VAL A 57 -11.56 -3.69 -2.27
C VAL A 57 -11.39 -4.42 -3.61
N SER A 58 -11.57 -3.70 -4.73
CA SER A 58 -11.41 -4.28 -6.06
C SER A 58 -9.99 -4.81 -6.29
N LYS A 59 -8.99 -4.06 -5.83
CA LYS A 59 -7.59 -4.47 -5.98
C LYS A 59 -7.30 -5.75 -5.19
N ILE A 60 -7.84 -5.88 -3.99
CA ILE A 60 -7.71 -7.11 -3.20
C ILE A 60 -8.33 -8.29 -3.94
N GLN A 61 -9.53 -8.10 -4.50
CA GLN A 61 -10.23 -9.15 -5.23
C GLN A 61 -9.48 -9.60 -6.49
N GLU A 62 -8.71 -8.70 -7.11
CA GLU A 62 -7.93 -8.97 -8.31
C GLU A 62 -6.53 -9.52 -8.03
N SER A 63 -6.18 -9.75 -6.78
CA SER A 63 -4.80 -10.03 -6.37
C SER A 63 -4.47 -11.51 -6.21
N SER A 64 -5.25 -12.41 -6.80
CA SER A 64 -5.05 -13.85 -6.66
C SER A 64 -3.71 -14.36 -7.22
N ASN A 65 -3.08 -13.61 -8.10
CA ASN A 65 -1.79 -13.96 -8.69
C ASN A 65 -0.59 -13.51 -7.83
N TYR A 66 -0.83 -12.87 -6.70
CA TYR A 66 0.23 -12.50 -5.75
C TYR A 66 0.36 -13.54 -4.65
N ASP A 67 1.58 -13.76 -4.20
CA ASP A 67 1.85 -14.69 -3.11
C ASP A 67 1.47 -14.08 -1.75
N TYR A 68 1.67 -12.76 -1.61
CA TYR A 68 1.34 -12.03 -0.39
C TYR A 68 0.82 -10.64 -0.71
N ILE A 69 -0.03 -10.13 0.18
CA ILE A 69 -0.49 -8.75 0.17
C ILE A 69 -0.05 -8.12 1.48
N VAL A 70 0.62 -6.97 1.39
CA VAL A 70 0.96 -6.13 2.53
C VAL A 70 0.09 -4.89 2.42
N ILE A 71 -0.76 -4.65 3.41
CA ILE A 71 -1.71 -3.55 3.35
C ILE A 71 -1.55 -2.59 4.52
N ASN A 72 -1.53 -1.29 4.20
CA ASN A 72 -1.69 -0.21 5.16
C ASN A 72 -2.95 0.55 4.82
N PRO A 73 -4.11 0.19 5.41
CA PRO A 73 -5.38 0.84 5.07
C PRO A 73 -5.53 2.26 5.61
N ALA A 74 -4.58 2.73 6.41
CA ALA A 74 -4.58 4.08 7.00
C ALA A 74 -5.90 4.36 7.72
N ALA A 75 -6.61 5.43 7.34
CA ALA A 75 -7.87 5.80 8.02
C ALA A 75 -8.96 4.72 7.92
N PHE A 76 -8.91 3.87 6.90
CA PHE A 76 -9.89 2.78 6.76
C PHE A 76 -9.69 1.63 7.75
N THR A 77 -8.59 1.61 8.48
CA THR A 77 -8.31 0.58 9.50
C THR A 77 -9.46 0.41 10.50
N HIS A 78 -10.06 1.52 10.91
CA HIS A 78 -11.09 1.54 11.94
C HIS A 78 -12.51 1.62 11.39
N THR A 79 -12.69 1.87 10.10
CA THR A 79 -13.99 2.21 9.53
C THR A 79 -14.44 1.28 8.41
N SER A 80 -13.53 0.60 7.73
CA SER A 80 -13.92 -0.19 6.55
C SER A 80 -14.16 -1.65 6.87
N ILE A 81 -15.43 -2.01 6.94
CA ILE A 81 -15.86 -3.41 7.00
C ILE A 81 -15.63 -4.07 5.63
N ALA A 82 -15.81 -3.32 4.54
CA ALA A 82 -15.65 -3.84 3.19
C ALA A 82 -14.22 -4.30 2.90
N ILE A 83 -13.22 -3.53 3.32
CA ILE A 83 -11.81 -3.93 3.17
C ILE A 83 -11.52 -5.16 4.02
N ARG A 84 -12.00 -5.19 5.26
CA ARG A 84 -11.82 -6.33 6.15
C ARG A 84 -12.39 -7.61 5.54
N ASP A 85 -13.60 -7.54 5.00
CA ASP A 85 -14.26 -8.69 4.40
C ASP A 85 -13.51 -9.17 3.15
N ALA A 86 -12.97 -8.24 2.34
CA ALA A 86 -12.21 -8.60 1.15
C ALA A 86 -10.91 -9.35 1.48
N LEU A 87 -10.32 -9.07 2.64
CA LEU A 87 -9.09 -9.72 3.09
C LEU A 87 -9.33 -11.12 3.66
N LEU A 88 -10.53 -11.38 4.12
CA LEU A 88 -10.87 -12.69 4.68
C LEU A 88 -11.13 -13.72 3.58
#